data_ef10f8f1dd6a70aab8b33b72481dc403
#
_entry.id   ef10f8f1dd6a70aab8b33b72481dc403
#
_cell.length_a   1.000
_cell.length_b   1.000
_cell.length_c   1.000
_cell.angle_alpha   90.00
_cell.angle_beta   90.00
_cell.angle_gamma   90.00
#
_symmetry.space_group_name_H-M   'P 1'
#
loop_
_entity.id
_entity.type
_entity.pdbx_description
1 polymer ?
#
loop_
_entity_poly.entity_id
_entity_poly.type
_entity_poly.pdbx_seq_one_letter_code
_entity_poly.pdbx_strand_id
1 'polypeptide(L)'
;LEGLVSVVLDELSASSRHLPVCLGLSGASTARMKEALDDTADWPINGYLIASPYYIRPSQRGLVQHFNALADHASWPIVLYNIPYRTAVNLTNETLLALAEHPNIAGMKDCCADRAQSIDFLNRRPAGFRVLTGEDAQTFDALSDGADGAILLSAHLETDTFASIRTLLRQGKRDLALTAWQSVVGLTRLLFAEPSPAPAKHWLWRQRLIDSPEVRLPMVEVSEDLATWLDAEMERRAQLLLPA
;
A
#
# COMPACT_ATOMS: atom_id res chain seq x y z
N LEU A 1 3.00 -14.29 12.78
CA LEU A 1 2.79 -13.90 11.38
C LEU A 1 2.18 -15.06 10.57
N GLU A 2 2.70 -16.27 10.74
CA GLU A 2 2.19 -17.50 10.09
C GLU A 2 0.69 -17.70 10.31
N GLY A 3 0.20 -17.62 11.56
CA GLY A 3 -1.22 -17.74 11.87
C GLY A 3 -2.10 -16.70 11.16
N LEU A 4 -1.59 -15.47 10.92
CA LEU A 4 -2.30 -14.45 10.14
C LEU A 4 -2.40 -14.87 8.67
N VAL A 5 -1.30 -15.37 8.09
CA VAL A 5 -1.30 -15.84 6.69
C VAL A 5 -2.26 -17.03 6.54
N SER A 6 -2.28 -17.98 7.48
CA SER A 6 -3.22 -19.10 7.48
C SER A 6 -4.68 -18.60 7.44
N VAL A 7 -5.07 -17.69 8.34
CA VAL A 7 -6.43 -17.12 8.34
C VAL A 7 -6.79 -16.45 7.01
N VAL A 8 -5.87 -15.66 6.43
CA VAL A 8 -6.10 -15.02 5.12
C VAL A 8 -6.32 -16.06 4.02
N LEU A 9 -5.55 -17.13 4.00
CA LEU A 9 -5.67 -18.20 3.01
C LEU A 9 -6.95 -19.03 3.18
N ASP A 10 -7.36 -19.28 4.42
CA ASP A 10 -8.61 -19.97 4.73
C ASP A 10 -9.82 -19.15 4.23
N GLU A 11 -9.83 -17.84 4.47
CA GLU A 11 -10.86 -16.93 3.98
C GLU A 11 -10.86 -16.82 2.43
N LEU A 12 -9.68 -16.75 1.81
CA LEU A 12 -9.58 -16.77 0.35
C LEU A 12 -10.07 -18.07 -0.26
N SER A 13 -9.79 -19.20 0.40
CA SER A 13 -10.26 -20.53 -0.03
C SER A 13 -11.78 -20.68 0.10
N ALA A 14 -12.38 -20.07 1.13
CA ALA A 14 -13.82 -20.02 1.33
C ALA A 14 -14.51 -19.07 0.34
N SER A 15 -13.79 -18.08 -0.17
CA SER A 15 -14.29 -17.17 -1.19
C SER A 15 -14.09 -17.79 -2.58
N SER A 16 -14.99 -17.52 -3.52
CA SER A 16 -14.80 -17.90 -4.93
C SER A 16 -13.73 -17.05 -5.66
N ARG A 17 -12.98 -16.24 -4.93
CA ARG A 17 -11.98 -15.30 -5.48
C ARG A 17 -10.56 -15.81 -5.25
N HIS A 18 -9.80 -15.97 -6.32
CA HIS A 18 -8.36 -16.21 -6.24
C HIS A 18 -7.62 -14.86 -6.23
N LEU A 19 -7.21 -14.42 -5.05
CA LEU A 19 -6.43 -13.20 -4.89
C LEU A 19 -4.98 -13.56 -4.52
N PRO A 20 -3.98 -12.92 -5.14
CA PRO A 20 -2.59 -13.14 -4.76
C PRO A 20 -2.32 -12.56 -3.36
N VAL A 21 -1.56 -13.30 -2.56
CA VAL A 21 -1.12 -12.87 -1.23
C VAL A 21 0.30 -12.36 -1.29
N CYS A 22 0.51 -11.12 -0.86
CA CYS A 22 1.82 -10.50 -0.80
C CYS A 22 2.20 -10.26 0.67
N LEU A 23 3.34 -10.83 1.11
CA LEU A 23 3.83 -10.72 2.47
C LEU A 23 4.68 -9.46 2.65
N GLY A 24 4.29 -8.57 3.57
CA GLY A 24 5.07 -7.39 3.91
C GLY A 24 6.25 -7.73 4.83
N LEU A 25 7.48 -7.41 4.40
CA LEU A 25 8.69 -7.54 5.21
C LEU A 25 9.42 -6.20 5.30
N SER A 26 10.05 -5.94 6.43
CA SER A 26 10.88 -4.74 6.62
C SER A 26 11.99 -4.97 7.63
N GLY A 27 13.17 -4.41 7.36
CA GLY A 27 14.31 -4.51 8.25
C GLY A 27 15.47 -3.63 7.78
N ALA A 28 16.37 -3.30 8.71
CA ALA A 28 17.53 -2.45 8.42
C ALA A 28 18.79 -3.27 8.06
N SER A 29 18.76 -4.58 8.21
CA SER A 29 19.90 -5.48 7.97
C SER A 29 19.60 -6.45 6.83
N THR A 30 20.42 -6.44 5.79
CA THR A 30 20.29 -7.39 4.66
C THR A 30 20.37 -8.86 5.14
N ALA A 31 21.25 -9.18 6.08
CA ALA A 31 21.40 -10.53 6.60
C ALA A 31 20.12 -11.00 7.30
N ARG A 32 19.55 -10.17 8.19
CA ARG A 32 18.28 -10.48 8.87
C ARG A 32 17.09 -10.57 7.92
N MET A 33 17.09 -9.77 6.87
CA MET A 33 16.05 -9.86 5.83
C MET A 33 16.16 -11.18 5.06
N LYS A 34 17.37 -11.68 4.78
CA LYS A 34 17.56 -13.01 4.17
C LYS A 34 17.05 -14.13 5.08
N GLU A 35 17.36 -14.09 6.38
CA GLU A 35 16.80 -15.02 7.36
C GLU A 35 15.24 -15.02 7.32
N ALA A 36 14.61 -13.83 7.27
CA ALA A 36 13.16 -13.72 7.17
C ALA A 36 12.61 -14.26 5.85
N LEU A 37 13.34 -14.14 4.75
CA LEU A 37 12.99 -14.74 3.46
C LEU A 37 13.08 -16.28 3.52
N ASP A 38 14.12 -16.84 4.18
CA ASP A 38 14.26 -18.27 4.40
C ASP A 38 13.11 -18.84 5.25
N ASP A 39 12.77 -18.14 6.34
CA ASP A 39 11.67 -18.53 7.24
C ASP A 39 10.30 -18.56 6.56
N THR A 40 10.14 -17.87 5.44
CA THR A 40 8.88 -17.72 4.71
C THR A 40 8.90 -18.28 3.29
N ALA A 41 10.00 -18.95 2.90
CA ALA A 41 10.22 -19.42 1.53
C ALA A 41 9.14 -20.41 1.05
N ASP A 42 8.69 -21.28 1.94
CA ASP A 42 7.71 -22.34 1.67
C ASP A 42 6.26 -21.90 1.98
N TRP A 43 6.05 -20.64 2.37
CA TRP A 43 4.70 -20.15 2.66
C TRP A 43 3.90 -20.00 1.35
N PRO A 44 2.58 -20.29 1.39
CA PRO A 44 1.71 -20.21 0.22
C PRO A 44 1.34 -18.74 -0.11
N ILE A 45 2.34 -17.95 -0.44
CA ILE A 45 2.25 -16.54 -0.85
C ILE A 45 2.61 -16.40 -2.33
N ASN A 46 2.45 -15.21 -2.88
CA ASN A 46 2.71 -14.92 -4.29
C ASN A 46 3.80 -13.85 -4.51
N GLY A 47 4.31 -13.26 -3.43
CA GLY A 47 5.34 -12.24 -3.48
C GLY A 47 5.61 -11.57 -2.14
N TYR A 48 6.64 -10.76 -2.13
CA TYR A 48 7.03 -9.94 -0.98
C TYR A 48 6.84 -8.46 -1.29
N LEU A 49 6.38 -7.69 -0.30
CA LEU A 49 6.45 -6.23 -0.30
C LEU A 49 7.53 -5.81 0.68
N ILE A 50 8.67 -5.30 0.17
CA ILE A 50 9.84 -5.01 1.00
C ILE A 50 10.14 -3.51 1.01
N ALA A 51 10.07 -2.90 2.21
CA ALA A 51 10.40 -1.50 2.41
C ALA A 51 11.92 -1.28 2.37
N SER A 52 12.34 -0.08 1.92
CA SER A 52 13.73 0.35 2.07
C SER A 52 14.18 0.28 3.53
N PRO A 53 15.48 -0.04 3.81
CA PRO A 53 15.98 -0.04 5.17
C PRO A 53 15.72 1.30 5.87
N TYR A 54 15.02 1.24 7.00
CA TYR A 54 14.64 2.42 7.77
C TYR A 54 15.73 2.82 8.76
N TYR A 55 15.73 4.08 9.23
CA TYR A 55 16.62 4.66 10.23
C TYR A 55 18.06 4.87 9.75
N ILE A 56 18.75 3.88 9.18
CA ILE A 56 20.18 3.90 8.83
C ILE A 56 20.50 4.69 7.55
N ARG A 57 19.51 5.06 6.75
CA ARG A 57 19.62 5.89 5.55
C ARG A 57 20.77 5.49 4.61
N PRO A 58 20.76 4.29 4.03
CA PRO A 58 21.85 3.82 3.18
C PRO A 58 21.99 4.68 1.91
N SER A 59 23.18 4.67 1.31
CA SER A 59 23.40 5.30 0.00
C SER A 59 22.63 4.57 -1.10
N GLN A 60 22.38 5.23 -2.24
CA GLN A 60 21.72 4.61 -3.38
C GLN A 60 22.44 3.34 -3.86
N ARG A 61 23.77 3.34 -3.88
CA ARG A 61 24.57 2.13 -4.17
C ARG A 61 24.29 1.01 -3.16
N GLY A 62 24.18 1.35 -1.87
CA GLY A 62 23.86 0.38 -0.82
C GLY A 62 22.44 -0.19 -1.00
N LEU A 63 21.47 0.63 -1.41
CA LEU A 63 20.10 0.19 -1.72
C LEU A 63 20.08 -0.78 -2.91
N VAL A 64 20.81 -0.49 -3.98
CA VAL A 64 20.93 -1.42 -5.13
C VAL A 64 21.51 -2.77 -4.68
N GLN A 65 22.62 -2.76 -3.91
CA GLN A 65 23.22 -3.99 -3.41
C GLN A 65 22.30 -4.74 -2.45
N HIS A 66 21.58 -4.04 -1.57
CA HIS A 66 20.64 -4.61 -0.63
C HIS A 66 19.50 -5.35 -1.35
N PHE A 67 18.79 -4.65 -2.25
CA PHE A 67 17.64 -5.23 -2.93
C PHE A 67 18.02 -6.32 -3.93
N ASN A 68 19.15 -6.20 -4.65
CA ASN A 68 19.63 -7.28 -5.51
C ASN A 68 19.98 -8.52 -4.67
N ALA A 69 20.69 -8.35 -3.53
CA ALA A 69 20.99 -9.47 -2.66
C ALA A 69 19.76 -10.15 -2.03
N LEU A 70 18.68 -9.42 -1.83
CA LEU A 70 17.39 -9.99 -1.41
C LEU A 70 16.68 -10.67 -2.58
N ALA A 71 16.68 -10.07 -3.76
CA ALA A 71 16.02 -10.60 -4.95
C ALA A 71 16.70 -11.88 -5.48
N ASP A 72 18.05 -11.95 -5.40
CA ASP A 72 18.82 -13.17 -5.69
C ASP A 72 18.48 -14.33 -4.72
N HIS A 73 18.05 -13.98 -3.49
CA HIS A 73 17.81 -14.94 -2.41
C HIS A 73 16.34 -15.37 -2.29
N ALA A 74 15.42 -14.48 -2.64
CA ALA A 74 13.99 -14.67 -2.44
C ALA A 74 13.39 -15.75 -3.36
N SER A 75 12.60 -16.67 -2.78
CA SER A 75 11.84 -17.68 -3.53
C SER A 75 10.65 -17.07 -4.30
N TRP A 76 10.16 -15.91 -3.89
CA TRP A 76 9.03 -15.22 -4.48
C TRP A 76 9.42 -13.84 -5.01
N PRO A 77 8.71 -13.29 -6.04
CA PRO A 77 8.98 -11.96 -6.57
C PRO A 77 8.87 -10.87 -5.51
N ILE A 78 9.72 -9.86 -5.63
CA ILE A 78 9.74 -8.70 -4.73
C ILE A 78 9.04 -7.51 -5.39
N VAL A 79 8.16 -6.86 -4.64
CA VAL A 79 7.66 -5.52 -4.88
C VAL A 79 8.40 -4.57 -3.92
N LEU A 80 9.17 -3.64 -4.46
CA LEU A 80 9.86 -2.62 -3.67
C LEU A 80 8.85 -1.70 -2.99
N TYR A 81 9.14 -1.24 -1.77
CA TYR A 81 8.30 -0.25 -1.10
C TYR A 81 9.09 1.03 -0.85
N ASN A 82 8.87 2.03 -1.69
CA ASN A 82 9.44 3.36 -1.55
C ASN A 82 8.53 4.24 -0.69
N ILE A 83 8.93 4.50 0.56
CA ILE A 83 8.16 5.28 1.53
C ILE A 83 9.08 6.21 2.35
N PRO A 84 9.59 7.28 1.73
CA PRO A 84 10.64 8.13 2.30
C PRO A 84 10.31 8.75 3.65
N TYR A 85 9.06 9.13 3.88
CA TYR A 85 8.65 9.76 5.15
C TYR A 85 8.68 8.80 6.36
N ARG A 86 8.70 7.46 6.12
CA ARG A 86 8.86 6.45 7.18
C ARG A 86 10.27 5.88 7.25
N THR A 87 10.92 5.70 6.12
CA THR A 87 12.27 5.09 6.06
C THR A 87 13.40 6.12 6.15
N ALA A 88 13.08 7.40 5.93
CA ALA A 88 14.03 8.52 5.83
C ALA A 88 15.01 8.37 4.64
N VAL A 89 14.73 7.50 3.67
CA VAL A 89 15.51 7.36 2.43
C VAL A 89 14.57 7.16 1.25
N ASN A 90 14.82 7.88 0.17
CA ASN A 90 14.10 7.76 -1.10
C ASN A 90 14.91 6.91 -2.08
N LEU A 91 14.24 6.07 -2.88
CA LEU A 91 14.82 5.42 -4.06
C LEU A 91 14.77 6.42 -5.22
N THR A 92 15.95 6.84 -5.71
CA THR A 92 16.00 7.70 -6.91
C THR A 92 15.59 6.92 -8.16
N ASN A 93 15.21 7.62 -9.24
CA ASN A 93 14.79 6.96 -10.49
C ASN A 93 15.93 6.12 -11.10
N GLU A 94 17.18 6.55 -10.98
CA GLU A 94 18.34 5.78 -11.42
C GLU A 94 18.48 4.46 -10.63
N THR A 95 18.24 4.51 -9.32
CA THR A 95 18.23 3.32 -8.46
C THR A 95 17.08 2.40 -8.81
N LEU A 96 15.88 2.95 -8.99
CA LEU A 96 14.69 2.18 -9.39
C LEU A 96 14.87 1.50 -10.75
N LEU A 97 15.44 2.21 -11.73
CA LEU A 97 15.72 1.66 -13.05
C LEU A 97 16.75 0.53 -12.98
N ALA A 98 17.82 0.71 -12.21
CA ALA A 98 18.82 -0.35 -12.00
C ALA A 98 18.22 -1.59 -11.33
N LEU A 99 17.33 -1.41 -10.34
CA LEU A 99 16.63 -2.51 -9.66
C LEU A 99 15.59 -3.19 -10.55
N ALA A 100 14.95 -2.43 -11.45
CA ALA A 100 13.95 -2.96 -12.37
C ALA A 100 14.52 -3.89 -13.43
N GLU A 101 15.84 -3.93 -13.63
CA GLU A 101 16.52 -4.91 -14.50
C GLU A 101 16.59 -6.31 -13.87
N HIS A 102 16.39 -6.42 -12.54
CA HIS A 102 16.46 -7.71 -11.86
C HIS A 102 15.18 -8.53 -12.09
N PRO A 103 15.27 -9.77 -12.59
CA PRO A 103 14.11 -10.56 -13.00
C PRO A 103 13.14 -10.89 -11.86
N ASN A 104 13.63 -10.92 -10.61
CA ASN A 104 12.82 -11.20 -9.42
C ASN A 104 12.33 -9.94 -8.69
N ILE A 105 12.46 -8.75 -9.32
CA ILE A 105 11.85 -7.49 -8.84
C ILE A 105 10.71 -7.12 -9.78
N ALA A 106 9.49 -7.40 -9.36
CA ALA A 106 8.29 -7.31 -10.20
C ALA A 106 7.69 -5.90 -10.31
N GLY A 107 8.04 -5.01 -9.39
CA GLY A 107 7.45 -3.68 -9.34
C GLY A 107 7.76 -2.91 -8.06
N MET A 108 7.03 -1.82 -7.87
CA MET A 108 7.10 -1.05 -6.64
C MET A 108 5.74 -0.56 -6.15
N LYS A 109 5.61 -0.39 -4.83
CA LYS A 109 4.64 0.46 -4.18
C LYS A 109 5.30 1.81 -3.93
N ASP A 110 4.76 2.86 -4.54
CA ASP A 110 5.31 4.21 -4.45
C ASP A 110 4.51 5.10 -3.50
N CYS A 111 5.20 5.60 -2.48
CA CYS A 111 4.75 6.63 -1.56
C CYS A 111 5.72 7.83 -1.58
N CYS A 112 6.29 8.14 -2.73
CA CYS A 112 7.11 9.34 -2.91
C CYS A 112 6.18 10.56 -2.99
N ALA A 113 6.50 11.61 -2.22
CA ALA A 113 5.75 12.86 -2.26
C ALA A 113 6.08 13.70 -3.51
N ASP A 114 7.16 13.39 -4.21
CA ASP A 114 7.59 14.07 -5.44
C ASP A 114 6.89 13.46 -6.66
N ARG A 115 5.77 14.07 -7.07
CA ARG A 115 5.01 13.64 -8.25
C ARG A 115 5.84 13.71 -9.53
N ALA A 116 6.76 14.67 -9.66
CA ALA A 116 7.61 14.77 -10.85
C ALA A 116 8.55 13.57 -10.97
N GLN A 117 9.12 13.12 -9.85
CA GLN A 117 9.88 11.86 -9.80
C GLN A 117 9.04 10.67 -10.22
N SER A 118 7.82 10.54 -9.69
CA SER A 118 6.93 9.42 -10.00
C SER A 118 6.55 9.40 -11.49
N ILE A 119 6.21 10.55 -12.08
CA ILE A 119 5.89 10.66 -13.52
C ILE A 119 7.12 10.32 -14.38
N ASP A 120 8.31 10.83 -14.05
CA ASP A 120 9.54 10.52 -14.79
C ASP A 120 9.81 9.00 -14.76
N PHE A 121 9.67 8.36 -13.60
CA PHE A 121 9.85 6.91 -13.50
C PHE A 121 8.80 6.14 -14.30
N LEU A 122 7.52 6.51 -14.21
CA LEU A 122 6.44 5.90 -14.99
C LEU A 122 6.72 5.90 -16.49
N ASN A 123 7.31 6.99 -17.00
CA ASN A 123 7.67 7.13 -18.42
C ASN A 123 8.90 6.31 -18.84
N ARG A 124 9.81 6.01 -17.90
CA ARG A 124 11.10 5.36 -18.16
C ARG A 124 11.15 3.89 -17.76
N ARG A 125 10.18 3.44 -16.94
CA ARG A 125 10.19 2.07 -16.39
C ARG A 125 10.21 1.00 -17.49
N PRO A 126 10.88 -0.14 -17.27
CA PRO A 126 10.86 -1.26 -18.19
C PRO A 126 9.45 -1.83 -18.36
N ALA A 127 9.20 -2.40 -19.55
CA ALA A 127 7.98 -3.12 -19.83
C ALA A 127 7.81 -4.28 -18.83
N GLY A 128 6.63 -4.39 -18.22
CA GLY A 128 6.34 -5.44 -17.22
C GLY A 128 6.60 -5.03 -15.78
N PHE A 129 7.41 -4.01 -15.49
CA PHE A 129 7.59 -3.49 -14.13
C PHE A 129 6.34 -2.73 -13.68
N ARG A 130 5.73 -3.16 -12.57
CA ARG A 130 4.47 -2.60 -12.07
C ARG A 130 4.70 -1.49 -11.05
N VAL A 131 3.93 -0.41 -11.17
CA VAL A 131 3.93 0.70 -10.21
C VAL A 131 2.56 0.81 -9.58
N LEU A 132 2.52 0.65 -8.26
CA LEU A 132 1.32 0.79 -7.44
C LEU A 132 1.47 2.00 -6.54
N THR A 133 0.53 2.93 -6.54
CA THR A 133 0.58 4.01 -5.55
C THR A 133 0.24 3.48 -4.16
N GLY A 134 0.91 4.01 -3.16
CA GLY A 134 0.63 3.71 -1.75
C GLY A 134 0.15 4.94 -0.96
N GLU A 135 -0.05 6.07 -1.64
CA GLU A 135 -0.55 7.31 -1.06
C GLU A 135 -2.04 7.47 -1.33
N ASP A 136 -2.86 7.23 -0.31
CA ASP A 136 -4.32 7.26 -0.42
C ASP A 136 -4.82 8.58 -0.99
N ALA A 137 -4.34 9.71 -0.48
CA ALA A 137 -4.76 11.04 -0.91
C ALA A 137 -4.29 11.43 -2.33
N GLN A 138 -3.38 10.69 -2.94
CA GLN A 138 -2.84 10.95 -4.29
C GLN A 138 -3.30 9.91 -5.32
N THR A 139 -4.17 8.97 -4.92
CA THR A 139 -4.54 7.81 -5.74
C THR A 139 -5.08 8.20 -7.11
N PHE A 140 -5.97 9.21 -7.18
CA PHE A 140 -6.54 9.64 -8.46
C PHE A 140 -5.47 10.20 -9.42
N ASP A 141 -4.56 11.02 -8.91
CA ASP A 141 -3.47 11.58 -9.70
C ASP A 141 -2.52 10.50 -10.17
N ALA A 142 -2.06 9.63 -9.28
CA ALA A 142 -1.13 8.55 -9.62
C ALA A 142 -1.71 7.59 -10.69
N LEU A 143 -2.97 7.20 -10.55
CA LEU A 143 -3.66 6.38 -11.56
C LEU A 143 -3.86 7.11 -12.88
N SER A 144 -4.12 8.44 -12.84
CA SER A 144 -4.22 9.28 -14.03
C SER A 144 -2.89 9.46 -14.74
N ASP A 145 -1.78 9.47 -13.99
CA ASP A 145 -0.41 9.59 -14.51
C ASP A 145 0.13 8.25 -15.06
N GLY A 146 -0.61 7.14 -14.88
CA GLY A 146 -0.28 5.85 -15.47
C GLY A 146 0.20 4.78 -14.50
N ALA A 147 0.00 4.93 -13.19
CA ALA A 147 0.21 3.83 -12.24
C ALA A 147 -0.74 2.65 -12.55
N ASP A 148 -0.24 1.42 -12.35
CA ASP A 148 -0.99 0.20 -12.67
C ASP A 148 -2.13 -0.10 -11.69
N GLY A 149 -2.01 0.40 -10.47
CA GLY A 149 -2.97 0.18 -9.38
C GLY A 149 -2.56 0.89 -8.10
N ALA A 150 -3.07 0.39 -6.98
CA ALA A 150 -2.84 1.00 -5.67
C ALA A 150 -2.85 -0.05 -4.56
N ILE A 151 -2.12 0.22 -3.47
CA ILE A 151 -2.17 -0.52 -2.19
C ILE A 151 -2.47 0.51 -1.11
N LEU A 152 -3.72 0.59 -0.68
CA LEU A 152 -4.26 1.70 0.11
C LEU A 152 -4.88 1.21 1.41
N LEU A 153 -4.75 2.00 2.47
CA LEU A 153 -5.46 1.79 3.72
C LEU A 153 -6.96 2.06 3.54
N SER A 154 -7.32 3.15 2.88
CA SER A 154 -8.71 3.55 2.65
C SER A 154 -9.50 2.55 1.82
N ALA A 155 -8.83 1.70 1.04
CA ALA A 155 -9.48 0.65 0.27
C ALA A 155 -10.11 -0.45 1.15
N HIS A 156 -9.72 -0.59 2.42
CA HIS A 156 -10.42 -1.47 3.37
C HIS A 156 -11.86 -1.01 3.64
N LEU A 157 -12.15 0.27 3.45
CA LEU A 157 -13.43 0.89 3.74
C LEU A 157 -14.24 1.15 2.46
N GLU A 158 -13.55 1.41 1.35
CA GLU A 158 -14.14 1.87 0.09
C GLU A 158 -13.56 1.11 -1.12
N THR A 159 -13.41 -0.21 -0.99
CA THR A 159 -12.78 -1.07 -2.02
C THR A 159 -13.41 -0.87 -3.40
N ASP A 160 -14.74 -0.91 -3.49
CA ASP A 160 -15.47 -0.83 -4.75
C ASP A 160 -15.31 0.55 -5.41
N THR A 161 -15.27 1.62 -4.61
CA THR A 161 -15.06 2.98 -5.11
C THR A 161 -13.65 3.11 -5.71
N PHE A 162 -12.59 2.65 -5.03
CA PHE A 162 -11.24 2.69 -5.56
C PHE A 162 -11.05 1.80 -6.80
N ALA A 163 -11.63 0.61 -6.81
CA ALA A 163 -11.64 -0.29 -7.97
C ALA A 163 -12.35 0.35 -9.17
N SER A 164 -13.47 1.05 -8.92
CA SER A 164 -14.22 1.78 -9.92
C SER A 164 -13.42 2.94 -10.50
N ILE A 165 -12.77 3.77 -9.66
CA ILE A 165 -11.89 4.86 -10.10
C ILE A 165 -10.85 4.35 -11.09
N ARG A 166 -10.12 3.28 -10.72
CA ARG A 166 -9.11 2.67 -11.60
C ARG A 166 -9.72 2.19 -12.92
N THR A 167 -10.87 1.54 -12.87
CA THR A 167 -11.55 1.01 -14.06
C THR A 167 -12.00 2.13 -14.98
N LEU A 168 -12.60 3.18 -14.44
CA LEU A 168 -13.07 4.34 -15.19
C LEU A 168 -11.91 5.08 -15.87
N LEU A 169 -10.79 5.30 -15.17
CA LEU A 169 -9.60 5.91 -15.74
C LEU A 169 -9.04 5.08 -16.91
N ARG A 170 -8.97 3.75 -16.77
CA ARG A 170 -8.55 2.86 -17.87
C ARG A 170 -9.48 2.87 -19.07
N GLN A 171 -10.77 3.19 -18.87
CA GLN A 171 -11.75 3.37 -19.95
C GLN A 171 -11.75 4.79 -20.53
N GLY A 172 -10.89 5.69 -20.09
CA GLY A 172 -10.86 7.09 -20.50
C GLY A 172 -12.01 7.95 -19.94
N LYS A 173 -12.80 7.44 -18.99
CA LYS A 173 -13.95 8.11 -18.37
C LYS A 173 -13.50 8.96 -17.16
N ARG A 174 -12.63 9.93 -17.42
CA ARG A 174 -11.96 10.71 -16.38
C ARG A 174 -12.94 11.49 -15.49
N ASP A 175 -13.99 12.08 -16.05
CA ASP A 175 -14.94 12.89 -15.27
C ASP A 175 -15.74 12.02 -14.29
N LEU A 176 -16.14 10.82 -14.69
CA LEU A 176 -16.79 9.85 -13.80
C LEU A 176 -15.85 9.36 -12.71
N ALA A 177 -14.58 9.12 -13.07
CA ALA A 177 -13.55 8.74 -12.09
C ALA A 177 -13.30 9.88 -11.08
N LEU A 178 -13.30 11.15 -11.54
CA LEU A 178 -13.14 12.32 -10.68
C LEU A 178 -14.32 12.45 -9.71
N THR A 179 -15.55 12.24 -10.18
CA THR A 179 -16.74 12.25 -9.33
C THR A 179 -16.65 11.17 -8.23
N ALA A 180 -16.26 9.95 -8.61
CA ALA A 180 -16.04 8.87 -7.65
C ALA A 180 -14.92 9.22 -6.65
N TRP A 181 -13.81 9.81 -7.13
CA TRP A 181 -12.71 10.28 -6.27
C TRP A 181 -13.15 11.35 -5.27
N GLN A 182 -13.94 12.33 -5.71
CA GLN A 182 -14.46 13.39 -4.84
C GLN A 182 -15.32 12.84 -3.69
N SER A 183 -15.96 11.69 -3.89
CA SER A 183 -16.75 11.07 -2.82
C SER A 183 -15.92 10.44 -1.71
N VAL A 184 -14.64 10.11 -1.95
CA VAL A 184 -13.77 9.41 -0.99
C VAL A 184 -12.57 10.22 -0.50
N VAL A 185 -12.15 11.27 -1.20
CA VAL A 185 -10.94 12.04 -0.83
C VAL A 185 -11.01 12.67 0.56
N GLY A 186 -12.18 13.07 1.01
CA GLY A 186 -12.39 13.57 2.38
C GLY A 186 -12.08 12.49 3.44
N LEU A 187 -12.58 11.28 3.21
CA LEU A 187 -12.31 10.14 4.07
C LEU A 187 -10.81 9.78 4.11
N THR A 188 -10.13 9.77 2.95
CA THR A 188 -8.69 9.47 2.94
C THR A 188 -7.90 10.43 3.83
N ARG A 189 -8.25 11.70 3.86
CA ARG A 189 -7.61 12.71 4.72
C ARG A 189 -7.86 12.46 6.20
N LEU A 190 -9.07 12.11 6.58
CA LEU A 190 -9.41 11.79 7.98
C LEU A 190 -8.67 10.53 8.45
N LEU A 191 -8.54 9.51 7.62
CA LEU A 191 -7.84 8.27 7.96
C LEU A 191 -6.33 8.43 8.16
N PHE A 192 -5.76 9.56 7.74
CA PHE A 192 -4.36 9.91 7.92
C PHE A 192 -4.14 11.20 8.72
N ALA A 193 -5.19 11.75 9.35
CA ALA A 193 -5.07 12.92 10.22
C ALA A 193 -4.28 12.61 11.50
N GLU A 194 -4.32 11.35 11.94
CA GLU A 194 -3.48 10.81 13.00
C GLU A 194 -2.75 9.53 12.51
N PRO A 195 -1.76 9.03 13.28
CA PRO A 195 -0.96 7.89 12.84
C PRO A 195 -1.79 6.64 12.53
N SER A 196 -1.71 6.16 11.28
CA SER A 196 -2.30 4.88 10.86
C SER A 196 -1.64 3.72 11.64
N PRO A 197 -2.41 2.66 12.08
CA PRO A 197 -3.76 2.32 11.63
C PRO A 197 -4.92 2.78 12.53
N ALA A 198 -4.68 3.60 13.55
CA ALA A 198 -5.68 3.92 14.55
C ALA A 198 -7.00 4.49 13.97
N PRO A 199 -6.99 5.47 13.01
CA PRO A 199 -8.23 5.99 12.44
C PRO A 199 -9.03 4.94 11.66
N ALA A 200 -8.37 4.07 10.90
CA ALA A 200 -9.04 3.00 10.17
C ALA A 200 -9.63 1.95 11.13
N LYS A 201 -8.92 1.61 12.22
CA LYS A 201 -9.44 0.69 13.24
C LYS A 201 -10.65 1.26 13.97
N HIS A 202 -10.64 2.56 14.30
CA HIS A 202 -11.82 3.24 14.86
C HIS A 202 -13.02 3.10 13.92
N TRP A 203 -12.85 3.38 12.63
CA TRP A 203 -13.91 3.24 11.63
C TRP A 203 -14.45 1.82 11.54
N LEU A 204 -13.58 0.82 11.39
CA LEU A 204 -13.96 -0.60 11.31
C LEU A 204 -14.69 -1.08 12.58
N TRP A 205 -14.25 -0.62 13.75
CA TRP A 205 -14.91 -0.91 15.02
C TRP A 205 -16.31 -0.28 15.09
N ARG A 206 -16.46 0.96 14.69
CA ARG A 206 -17.78 1.61 14.62
C ARG A 206 -18.73 0.90 13.64
N GLN A 207 -18.22 0.32 12.59
CA GLN A 207 -18.99 -0.54 11.67
C GLN A 207 -19.20 -1.97 12.19
N ARG A 208 -18.68 -2.33 13.36
CA ARG A 208 -18.73 -3.68 13.95
C ARG A 208 -18.07 -4.76 13.08
N LEU A 209 -17.08 -4.38 12.28
CA LEU A 209 -16.26 -5.30 11.49
C LEU A 209 -15.08 -5.86 12.28
N ILE A 210 -14.70 -5.19 13.37
CA ILE A 210 -13.74 -5.66 14.38
C ILE A 210 -14.29 -5.37 15.78
N ASP A 211 -13.87 -6.17 16.76
CA ASP A 211 -14.39 -6.12 18.13
C ASP A 211 -13.86 -4.92 18.94
N SER A 212 -12.70 -4.37 18.57
CA SER A 212 -12.02 -3.32 19.33
C SER A 212 -11.23 -2.38 18.43
N PRO A 213 -11.19 -1.06 18.72
CA PRO A 213 -10.32 -0.09 18.06
C PRO A 213 -8.88 -0.15 18.58
N GLU A 214 -8.61 -0.94 19.61
CA GLU A 214 -7.31 -1.03 20.29
C GLU A 214 -6.15 -1.19 19.31
N VAL A 215 -5.07 -0.48 19.56
CA VAL A 215 -3.79 -0.60 18.86
C VAL A 215 -2.68 -0.91 19.87
N ARG A 216 -1.63 -1.58 19.42
CA ARG A 216 -0.47 -1.91 20.26
C ARG A 216 0.46 -0.72 20.42
N LEU A 217 1.00 -0.52 21.63
CA LEU A 217 2.06 0.47 21.86
C LEU A 217 3.23 0.26 20.88
N PRO A 218 3.86 1.34 20.40
CA PRO A 218 3.72 2.74 20.80
C PRO A 218 2.54 3.50 20.19
N MET A 219 1.70 2.83 19.39
CA MET A 219 0.49 3.42 18.85
C MET A 219 -0.57 3.55 19.96
N VAL A 220 -1.44 4.55 19.83
CA VAL A 220 -2.60 4.78 20.71
C VAL A 220 -3.85 4.92 19.87
N GLU A 221 -5.01 4.76 20.47
CA GLU A 221 -6.31 5.04 19.83
C GLU A 221 -6.38 6.49 19.36
N VAL A 222 -7.32 6.78 18.47
CA VAL A 222 -7.55 8.15 17.97
C VAL A 222 -7.97 9.10 19.09
N SER A 223 -7.66 10.39 18.92
CA SER A 223 -8.16 11.44 19.80
C SER A 223 -9.70 11.53 19.75
N GLU A 224 -10.30 12.09 20.83
CA GLU A 224 -11.76 12.32 20.88
C GLU A 224 -12.24 13.22 19.73
N ASP A 225 -11.45 14.22 19.35
CA ASP A 225 -11.76 15.12 18.26
C ASP A 225 -11.82 14.37 16.92
N LEU A 226 -10.80 13.55 16.62
CA LEU A 226 -10.79 12.78 15.38
C LEU A 226 -11.87 11.70 15.37
N ALA A 227 -12.13 11.06 16.51
CA ALA A 227 -13.24 10.10 16.65
C ALA A 227 -14.57 10.75 16.26
N THR A 228 -14.83 11.96 16.78
CA THR A 228 -16.04 12.73 16.46
C THR A 228 -16.15 13.05 14.96
N TRP A 229 -15.05 13.44 14.32
CA TRP A 229 -15.05 13.73 12.89
C TRP A 229 -15.25 12.48 12.02
N LEU A 230 -14.65 11.36 12.40
CA LEU A 230 -14.84 10.08 11.73
C LEU A 230 -16.28 9.60 11.85
N ASP A 231 -16.90 9.71 13.03
CA ASP A 231 -18.28 9.34 13.27
C ASP A 231 -19.25 10.22 12.45
N ALA A 232 -19.02 11.52 12.41
CA ALA A 232 -19.82 12.45 11.61
C ALA A 232 -19.71 12.15 10.08
N GLU A 233 -18.53 11.83 9.61
CA GLU A 233 -18.32 11.42 8.19
C GLU A 233 -19.04 10.11 7.90
N MET A 234 -19.05 9.17 8.82
CA MET A 234 -19.78 7.89 8.69
C MET A 234 -21.28 8.13 8.58
N GLU A 235 -21.85 8.98 9.44
CA GLU A 235 -23.27 9.34 9.40
C GLU A 235 -23.64 10.04 8.07
N ARG A 236 -22.84 10.99 7.65
CA ARG A 236 -23.00 11.70 6.37
C ARG A 236 -23.07 10.71 5.19
N ARG A 237 -22.18 9.72 5.17
CA ARG A 237 -22.12 8.70 4.11
C ARG A 237 -23.35 7.78 4.16
N ALA A 238 -23.76 7.37 5.34
CA ALA A 238 -24.97 6.54 5.50
C ALA A 238 -26.22 7.25 4.95
N GLN A 239 -26.34 8.57 5.15
CA GLN A 239 -27.45 9.37 4.58
C GLN A 239 -27.45 9.42 3.06
N LEU A 240 -26.28 9.42 2.41
CA LEU A 240 -26.19 9.42 0.94
C LEU A 240 -26.60 8.09 0.30
N LEU A 241 -26.64 7.02 1.08
CA LEU A 241 -27.05 5.68 0.61
C LEU A 241 -28.55 5.40 0.81
N LEU A 242 -29.28 6.27 1.52
CA LEU A 242 -30.72 6.15 1.68
C LEU A 242 -31.40 6.60 0.38
N PRO A 243 -32.34 5.80 -0.16
CA PRO A 243 -33.13 6.24 -1.31
C PRO A 243 -33.98 7.45 -0.92
N ALA A 244 -34.04 8.44 -1.82
CA ALA A 244 -34.89 9.63 -1.68
C ALA A 244 -36.37 9.27 -1.74
#